data_13442cf2e0a11c8c5aa2d861635fb791
#
_entry.id   13442cf2e0a11c8c5aa2d861635fb791
#
_cell.length_a   1.000
_cell.length_b   1.000
_cell.length_c   1.000
_cell.angle_alpha   90.00
_cell.angle_beta   90.00
_cell.angle_gamma   90.00
#
_symmetry.space_group_name_H-M   'P 1'
#
loop_
_entity.id
_entity.type
_entity.pdbx_description
1 polymer ?
#
loop_
_entity_poly.entity_id
_entity_poly.type
_entity_poly.pdbx_seq_one_letter_code
_entity_poly.pdbx_strand_id
1 'polypeptide(L)'
;MGRKVVVAMINIAVGLFTAYMYIVSDRETKISTTQSNIACEIINLDLRSGSRHHPSADIIYQGKKYDTVINKSDSLQLGFNNTTFFYDEKLDRVFCRDSGINRGKYVALICFLLSFLLWLEANKNANKKKNRH
;
A
#
# COMPACT_ATOMS: atom_id res chain seq x y z
N MET A 1 -24.52 8.16 -18.59
CA MET A 1 -23.71 6.93 -18.43
C MET A 1 -24.48 5.89 -17.65
N GLY A 2 -24.45 4.65 -18.14
CA GLY A 2 -25.10 3.56 -17.42
C GLY A 2 -24.36 3.19 -16.14
N ARG A 3 -25.11 2.74 -15.15
CA ARG A 3 -24.57 2.26 -13.87
C ARG A 3 -23.51 1.18 -14.03
N LYS A 4 -23.65 0.33 -15.07
CA LYS A 4 -22.68 -0.71 -15.38
C LYS A 4 -21.29 -0.17 -15.77
N VAL A 5 -21.25 0.96 -16.46
CA VAL A 5 -19.98 1.60 -16.86
C VAL A 5 -19.26 2.11 -15.62
N VAL A 6 -19.98 2.73 -14.68
CA VAL A 6 -19.40 3.22 -13.43
C VAL A 6 -18.84 2.06 -12.60
N VAL A 7 -19.58 0.98 -12.47
CA VAL A 7 -19.13 -0.23 -11.74
C VAL A 7 -17.91 -0.84 -12.41
N ALA A 8 -17.87 -0.90 -13.74
CA ALA A 8 -16.70 -1.39 -14.49
C ALA A 8 -15.46 -0.53 -14.21
N MET A 9 -15.61 0.79 -14.21
CA MET A 9 -14.51 1.70 -13.90
C MET A 9 -13.98 1.52 -12.48
N ILE A 10 -14.88 1.35 -11.51
CA ILE A 10 -14.50 1.10 -10.12
C ILE A 10 -13.74 -0.22 -10.01
N ASN A 11 -14.23 -1.29 -10.65
CA ASN A 11 -13.58 -2.59 -10.65
C ASN A 11 -12.18 -2.54 -11.24
N ILE A 12 -12.01 -1.86 -12.37
CA ILE A 12 -10.70 -1.70 -13.01
C ILE A 12 -9.76 -0.93 -12.10
N ALA A 13 -10.20 0.18 -11.51
CA ALA A 13 -9.38 1.00 -10.63
C ALA A 13 -8.95 0.23 -9.38
N VAL A 14 -9.86 -0.46 -8.71
CA VAL A 14 -9.57 -1.26 -7.52
C VAL A 14 -8.68 -2.46 -7.88
N GLY A 15 -8.90 -3.08 -9.03
CA GLY A 15 -8.07 -4.19 -9.52
C GLY A 15 -6.64 -3.77 -9.78
N LEU A 16 -6.42 -2.63 -10.43
CA LEU A 16 -5.10 -2.08 -10.67
C LEU A 16 -4.39 -1.73 -9.36
N PHE A 17 -5.11 -1.12 -8.43
CA PHE A 17 -4.57 -0.80 -7.10
C PHE A 17 -4.16 -2.06 -6.34
N THR A 18 -4.99 -3.09 -6.36
CA THR A 18 -4.72 -4.38 -5.70
C THR A 18 -3.49 -5.04 -6.32
N ALA A 19 -3.38 -5.07 -7.65
CA ALA A 19 -2.21 -5.60 -8.35
C ALA A 19 -0.94 -4.85 -7.95
N TYR A 20 -1.00 -3.53 -7.90
CA TYR A 20 0.12 -2.70 -7.46
C TYR A 20 0.54 -3.05 -6.02
N MET A 21 -0.41 -3.18 -5.10
CA MET A 21 -0.12 -3.52 -3.70
C MET A 21 0.55 -4.89 -3.59
N TYR A 22 0.11 -5.88 -4.37
CA TYR A 22 0.74 -7.20 -4.40
C TYR A 22 2.16 -7.15 -4.94
N ILE A 23 2.38 -6.40 -6.01
CA ILE A 23 3.72 -6.24 -6.60
C ILE A 23 4.67 -5.60 -5.59
N VAL A 24 4.25 -4.51 -4.94
CA VAL A 24 5.06 -3.80 -3.95
C VAL A 24 5.36 -4.70 -2.74
N SER A 25 4.35 -5.41 -2.24
CA SER A 25 4.52 -6.33 -1.11
C SER A 25 5.50 -7.45 -1.42
N ASP A 26 5.38 -8.06 -2.61
CA ASP A 26 6.29 -9.13 -3.06
C ASP A 26 7.73 -8.61 -3.17
N ARG A 27 7.91 -7.44 -3.75
CA ARG A 27 9.22 -6.80 -3.87
C ARG A 27 9.82 -6.49 -2.51
N GLU A 28 9.05 -5.95 -1.57
CA GLU A 28 9.54 -5.66 -0.22
C GLU A 28 9.97 -6.93 0.50
N THR A 29 9.19 -8.00 0.41
CA THR A 29 9.56 -9.30 0.99
C THR A 29 10.84 -9.83 0.39
N LYS A 30 10.97 -9.82 -0.93
CA LYS A 30 12.15 -10.29 -1.64
C LYS A 30 13.39 -9.49 -1.27
N ILE A 31 13.31 -8.17 -1.27
CA ILE A 31 14.42 -7.29 -0.94
C ILE A 31 14.83 -7.48 0.53
N SER A 32 13.88 -7.55 1.45
CA SER A 32 14.17 -7.71 2.87
C SER A 32 14.81 -9.06 3.23
N THR A 33 14.63 -10.07 2.38
CA THR A 33 15.23 -11.40 2.59
C THR A 33 16.53 -11.60 1.84
N THR A 34 16.78 -10.89 0.74
CA THR A 34 17.96 -11.09 -0.11
C THR A 34 19.00 -9.98 0.00
N GLN A 35 18.63 -8.80 0.44
CA GLN A 35 19.53 -7.64 0.56
C GLN A 35 19.74 -7.28 2.03
N SER A 36 20.88 -6.64 2.30
CA SER A 36 21.16 -6.09 3.61
C SER A 36 20.50 -4.73 3.80
N ASN A 37 20.38 -4.29 5.05
CA ASN A 37 19.89 -2.96 5.37
C ASN A 37 20.80 -1.87 4.79
N ILE A 38 20.22 -0.76 4.43
CA ILE A 38 20.95 0.42 3.94
C ILE A 38 21.41 1.29 5.09
N ALA A 39 22.52 2.00 4.88
CA ALA A 39 22.97 3.06 5.77
C ALA A 39 22.32 4.37 5.37
N CYS A 40 21.58 4.99 6.28
CA CYS A 40 20.86 6.23 6.04
C CYS A 40 20.85 7.10 7.29
N GLU A 41 20.39 8.34 7.14
CA GLU A 41 20.25 9.28 8.25
C GLU A 41 18.78 9.63 8.44
N ILE A 42 18.28 9.45 9.65
CA ILE A 42 16.91 9.83 10.02
C ILE A 42 16.93 11.29 10.46
N ILE A 43 16.27 12.16 9.69
CA ILE A 43 16.25 13.60 9.95
C ILE A 43 14.97 14.06 10.64
N ASN A 44 13.90 13.28 10.53
CA ASN A 44 12.63 13.62 11.17
C ASN A 44 11.87 12.32 11.51
N LEU A 45 11.24 12.30 12.68
CA LEU A 45 10.39 11.19 13.12
C LEU A 45 9.04 11.72 13.54
N ASP A 46 7.98 11.16 12.97
CA ASP A 46 6.60 11.38 13.40
C ASP A 46 6.08 10.07 13.99
N LEU A 47 6.04 9.99 15.31
CA LEU A 47 5.61 8.80 16.05
C LEU A 47 4.13 8.82 16.40
N ARG A 48 3.39 9.83 15.94
CA ARG A 48 1.94 9.91 16.19
C ARG A 48 1.24 8.76 15.49
N SER A 49 0.43 8.04 16.21
CA SER A 49 -0.39 6.96 15.68
C SER A 49 -1.86 7.20 16.00
N GLY A 50 -2.71 6.97 15.01
CA GLY A 50 -4.16 7.11 15.14
C GLY A 50 -4.85 6.52 13.92
N SER A 51 -6.18 6.62 13.86
CA SER A 51 -6.96 6.06 12.75
C SER A 51 -6.64 6.69 11.39
N ARG A 52 -6.05 7.90 11.38
CA ARG A 52 -5.67 8.64 10.16
C ARG A 52 -4.18 8.94 10.06
N HIS A 53 -3.37 8.50 11.04
CA HIS A 53 -1.94 8.75 11.08
C HIS A 53 -1.18 7.46 11.28
N HIS A 54 -0.22 7.21 10.41
CA HIS A 54 0.77 6.16 10.59
C HIS A 54 2.09 6.78 11.02
N PRO A 55 2.85 6.15 11.93
CA PRO A 55 4.21 6.60 12.22
C PRO A 55 5.03 6.65 10.94
N SER A 56 5.80 7.71 10.76
CA SER A 56 6.62 7.91 9.57
C SER A 56 7.96 8.53 9.93
N ALA A 57 8.91 8.39 9.03
CA ALA A 57 10.24 8.97 9.15
C ALA A 57 10.67 9.60 7.83
N ASP A 58 11.32 10.74 7.92
CA ASP A 58 12.04 11.32 6.80
C ASP A 58 13.52 10.93 6.93
N ILE A 59 14.05 10.32 5.89
CA ILE A 59 15.43 9.85 5.87
C ILE A 59 16.19 10.40 4.66
N ILE A 60 17.50 10.52 4.80
CA ILE A 60 18.39 10.85 3.70
C ILE A 60 19.22 9.61 3.35
N TYR A 61 19.14 9.21 2.10
CA TYR A 61 19.91 8.11 1.54
C TYR A 61 20.51 8.55 0.21
N GLN A 62 21.84 8.44 0.10
CA GLN A 62 22.59 8.86 -1.09
C GLN A 62 22.26 10.30 -1.54
N GLY A 63 22.13 11.21 -0.56
CA GLY A 63 21.87 12.63 -0.82
C GLY A 63 20.42 12.98 -1.17
N LYS A 64 19.51 11.99 -1.21
CA LYS A 64 18.11 12.20 -1.52
C LYS A 64 17.24 11.95 -0.29
N LYS A 65 16.21 12.78 -0.14
CA LYS A 65 15.24 12.65 0.96
C LYS A 65 14.13 11.68 0.59
N TYR A 66 13.85 10.75 1.49
CA TYR A 66 12.73 9.79 1.36
C TYR A 66 11.83 9.90 2.56
N ASP A 67 10.52 9.77 2.33
CA ASP A 67 9.52 9.65 3.38
C ASP A 67 9.01 8.21 3.40
N THR A 68 9.00 7.58 4.57
CA THR A 68 8.61 6.19 4.69
C THR A 68 7.77 5.94 5.94
N VAL A 69 6.83 5.01 5.84
CA VAL A 69 6.06 4.52 6.99
C VAL A 69 6.97 3.60 7.80
N ILE A 70 6.97 3.78 9.10
CA ILE A 70 7.77 2.98 10.04
C ILE A 70 6.87 2.19 10.98
N ASN A 71 7.46 1.18 11.60
CA ASN A 71 6.78 0.42 12.65
C ASN A 71 7.12 1.07 14.01
N LYS A 72 6.08 1.38 14.79
CA LYS A 72 6.23 2.00 16.11
C LYS A 72 7.06 1.16 17.09
N SER A 73 7.11 -0.16 16.89
CA SER A 73 7.88 -1.07 17.74
C SER A 73 9.39 -1.01 17.51
N ASP A 74 9.87 -0.36 16.44
CA ASP A 74 11.28 -0.36 16.06
C ASP A 74 12.14 0.60 16.90
N SER A 75 11.55 1.40 17.78
CA SER A 75 12.27 2.30 18.71
C SER A 75 13.33 3.16 18.01
N LEU A 76 12.97 3.76 16.88
CA LEU A 76 13.89 4.54 16.07
C LEU A 76 14.23 5.88 16.70
N GLN A 77 15.45 6.36 16.47
CA GLN A 77 15.95 7.65 16.94
C GLN A 77 16.51 8.44 15.76
N LEU A 78 16.56 9.77 15.92
CA LEU A 78 17.18 10.64 14.93
C LEU A 78 18.67 10.32 14.77
N GLY A 79 19.20 10.45 13.57
CA GLY A 79 20.59 10.23 13.26
C GLY A 79 20.84 9.01 12.39
N PHE A 80 22.06 8.49 12.43
CA PHE A 80 22.48 7.37 11.59
C PHE A 80 21.73 6.07 11.93
N ASN A 81 21.27 5.38 10.89
CA ASN A 81 20.64 4.07 11.02
C ASN A 81 21.07 3.15 9.86
N ASN A 82 21.45 1.92 10.19
CA ASN A 82 21.85 0.91 9.20
C ASN A 82 21.23 -0.46 9.45
N THR A 83 20.19 -0.55 10.29
CA THR A 83 19.61 -1.82 10.73
C THR A 83 18.13 -1.97 10.40
N THR A 84 17.46 -0.93 9.96
CA THR A 84 15.99 -0.89 9.85
C THR A 84 15.48 -0.77 8.43
N PHE A 85 16.17 -0.03 7.57
CA PHE A 85 15.64 0.37 6.26
C PHE A 85 16.25 -0.43 5.12
N PHE A 86 15.43 -0.63 4.09
CA PHE A 86 15.81 -1.25 2.82
C PHE A 86 15.51 -0.29 1.67
N TYR A 87 16.22 -0.47 0.56
CA TYR A 87 16.03 0.36 -0.63
C TYR A 87 15.59 -0.49 -1.82
N ASP A 88 14.51 -0.07 -2.48
CA ASP A 88 14.03 -0.65 -3.73
C ASP A 88 14.50 0.23 -4.89
N GLU A 89 15.49 -0.25 -5.63
CA GLU A 89 16.09 0.48 -6.73
C GLU A 89 15.12 0.75 -7.88
N LYS A 90 14.27 -0.21 -8.21
CA LYS A 90 13.33 -0.08 -9.33
C LYS A 90 12.22 0.94 -9.06
N LEU A 91 11.73 0.97 -7.83
CA LEU A 91 10.66 1.89 -7.44
C LEU A 91 11.22 3.17 -6.82
N ASP A 92 12.53 3.25 -6.60
CA ASP A 92 13.22 4.38 -5.96
C ASP A 92 12.53 4.77 -4.65
N ARG A 93 12.41 3.80 -3.76
CA ARG A 93 11.78 4.03 -2.46
C ARG A 93 12.52 3.31 -1.35
N VAL A 94 12.48 3.91 -0.17
CA VAL A 94 13.00 3.32 1.06
C VAL A 94 11.83 2.80 1.88
N PHE A 95 11.98 1.63 2.48
CA PHE A 95 10.95 1.02 3.33
C PHE A 95 11.59 0.29 4.50
N CYS A 96 10.80 0.02 5.53
CA CYS A 96 11.23 -0.83 6.63
C CYS A 96 10.45 -2.16 6.61
N ARG A 97 11.03 -3.19 7.22
CA ARG A 97 10.35 -4.46 7.38
C ARG A 97 9.08 -4.26 8.21
N ASP A 98 8.01 -4.94 7.83
CA ASP A 98 6.71 -4.88 8.52
C ASP A 98 6.07 -3.48 8.52
N SER A 99 6.21 -2.75 7.42
CA SER A 99 5.62 -1.42 7.23
C SER A 99 4.09 -1.41 7.13
N GLY A 100 3.44 -2.57 7.26
CA GLY A 100 1.99 -2.68 7.15
C GLY A 100 1.47 -2.93 5.74
N ILE A 101 2.35 -3.00 4.74
CA ILE A 101 1.93 -3.22 3.35
C ILE A 101 1.28 -4.59 3.14
N ASN A 102 1.66 -5.59 3.94
CA ASN A 102 1.04 -6.91 3.89
C ASN A 102 -0.44 -6.84 4.32
N ARG A 103 -0.77 -6.04 5.33
CA ARG A 103 -2.16 -5.77 5.69
C ARG A 103 -2.88 -5.00 4.59
N GLY A 104 -2.23 -4.00 4.01
CA GLY A 104 -2.78 -3.19 2.93
C GLY A 104 -3.17 -4.05 1.72
N LYS A 105 -2.34 -5.02 1.34
CA LYS A 105 -2.65 -5.90 0.21
C LYS A 105 -3.87 -6.78 0.48
N TYR A 106 -4.05 -7.29 1.70
CA TYR A 106 -5.24 -8.09 2.04
C TYR A 106 -6.49 -7.23 2.08
N VAL A 107 -6.41 -6.01 2.63
CA VAL A 107 -7.53 -5.06 2.61
C VAL A 107 -7.91 -4.71 1.17
N ALA A 108 -6.95 -4.45 0.31
CA ALA A 108 -7.18 -4.16 -1.09
C ALA A 108 -7.85 -5.35 -1.82
N LEU A 109 -7.44 -6.58 -1.51
CA LEU A 109 -8.05 -7.79 -2.06
C LEU A 109 -9.51 -7.91 -1.63
N ILE A 110 -9.80 -7.70 -0.34
CA ILE A 110 -11.17 -7.73 0.18
C ILE A 110 -12.02 -6.67 -0.51
N CYS A 111 -11.53 -5.43 -0.66
CA CYS A 111 -12.23 -4.37 -1.37
C CYS A 111 -12.49 -4.75 -2.83
N PHE A 112 -11.53 -5.39 -3.49
CA PHE A 112 -11.68 -5.85 -4.87
C PHE A 112 -12.78 -6.90 -4.98
N LEU A 113 -12.81 -7.88 -4.07
CA LEU A 113 -13.85 -8.91 -4.05
C LEU A 113 -15.23 -8.30 -3.78
N LEU A 114 -15.33 -7.34 -2.84
CA LEU A 114 -16.57 -6.63 -2.55
C LEU A 114 -17.05 -5.82 -3.75
N SER A 115 -16.15 -5.32 -4.59
CA SER A 115 -16.54 -4.56 -5.78
C SER A 115 -17.28 -5.44 -6.82
N PHE A 116 -17.03 -6.74 -6.84
CA PHE A 116 -17.81 -7.67 -7.69
C PHE A 116 -19.25 -7.82 -7.24
N LEU A 117 -19.54 -7.64 -5.94
CA LEU A 117 -20.91 -7.67 -5.44
C LEU A 117 -21.75 -6.54 -6.03
N LEU A 118 -21.13 -5.41 -6.36
CA LEU A 118 -21.81 -4.30 -7.06
C LEU A 118 -22.27 -4.72 -8.45
N TRP A 119 -21.51 -5.57 -9.14
CA TRP A 119 -21.92 -6.16 -10.42
C TRP A 119 -23.15 -7.01 -10.28
N LEU A 120 -23.20 -7.88 -9.27
CA LEU A 120 -24.35 -8.75 -9.02
C LEU A 120 -25.60 -7.92 -8.75
N GLU A 121 -25.49 -6.88 -7.96
CA GLU A 121 -26.59 -5.97 -7.67
C GLU A 121 -27.05 -5.20 -8.92
N ALA A 122 -26.11 -4.69 -9.72
CA ALA A 122 -26.42 -4.02 -10.98
C ALA A 122 -27.14 -4.94 -11.96
N ASN A 123 -26.73 -6.21 -12.03
CA ASN A 123 -27.37 -7.22 -12.89
C ASN A 123 -28.78 -7.57 -12.39
N LYS A 124 -28.98 -7.69 -11.09
CA LYS A 124 -30.32 -7.93 -10.51
C LYS A 124 -31.29 -6.81 -10.87
N ASN A 125 -30.84 -5.55 -10.76
CA ASN A 125 -31.67 -4.40 -11.10
C ASN A 125 -31.99 -4.34 -12.60
N ALA A 126 -31.04 -4.72 -13.47
CA ALA A 126 -31.27 -4.77 -14.89
C ALA A 126 -32.31 -5.86 -15.26
N ASN A 127 -32.23 -7.03 -14.62
CA ASN A 127 -33.21 -8.10 -14.84
C ASN A 127 -34.61 -7.74 -14.31
N LYS A 128 -34.70 -7.04 -13.19
CA LYS A 128 -35.98 -6.52 -12.68
C LYS A 128 -36.66 -5.56 -13.67
N LYS A 129 -35.89 -4.68 -14.31
CA LYS A 129 -36.43 -3.78 -15.35
C LYS A 129 -36.92 -4.54 -16.58
N LYS A 130 -36.22 -5.59 -16.96
CA LYS A 130 -36.57 -6.41 -18.14
C LYS A 130 -37.85 -7.24 -17.90
N ASN A 131 -38.10 -7.70 -16.69
CA ASN A 131 -39.28 -8.49 -16.33
C ASN A 131 -40.54 -7.65 -16.06
N ARG A 132 -40.43 -6.32 -15.97
CA ARG A 132 -41.60 -5.42 -15.80
C ARG A 132 -42.26 -4.99 -17.11
N HIS A 133 -41.66 -5.35 -18.23
CA HIS A 133 -42.23 -5.15 -19.57
C HIS A 133 -42.70 -6.50 -20.14
#